data_186c3a601b4633709ae727bca5436e9e
#
_entry.id   186c3a601b4633709ae727bca5436e9e
#
_cell.length_a   1.000
_cell.length_b   1.000
_cell.length_c   1.000
_cell.angle_alpha   90.00
_cell.angle_beta   90.00
_cell.angle_gamma   90.00
#
_symmetry.space_group_name_H-M   'P 1'
#
loop_
_entity.id
_entity.type
_entity.pdbx_description
1 polymer ?
#
loop_
_entity_poly.entity_id
_entity_poly.type
_entity_poly.pdbx_seq_one_letter_code
_entity_poly.pdbx_strand_id
1 'polypeptide(L)'
;MPSISFLNHLGALLTLWLLLCCGAPAAENGRILMVTEATFPPYEFRDGNAIMGIDPEIMREVARRTGRELVIEDMSFDSVITAVVSGKADVAASGITVTPERRRKVDFSIPYVEAAQVIIVPKGSPIRKREDIRGKRIGVQHGATGDIYVTRNIQQPERFPNGALAVAAVAAGKVDAAVIDQDPATMYVAGNDRLEILPEPLTSESYAIAVRKGDTALLQDINGTIAALKASGKLEEIRNAYAAMQVKSVAGPEQHASGGGWLETTWLNLKESFYVNFMQEGRWKYLTNGFLVTVEVSFFSVLLGILVGFVVAVIRATHDKTGNLRFLNALCKLYLTVIRGTPVVVQLLMIYFVIFGSVDVSKVLVAVVAFGFNSGAYVAEIIRGGIMSIDKGQFEAGRSLGLGYAQTMIYIILPQAFKNVLPSLGNEFIVLLKETSVSGYIALQDLTKGGDIIRSQTYTAFMPLTAVALIYLSVIMLFSWMLGKLERKLKNNE
;
A
#
# COMPACT_ATOMS: atom_id res chain seq x y z
N MET A 1 -29.88 -0.05 -30.37
CA MET A 1 -29.31 1.12 -29.69
C MET A 1 -28.84 0.86 -28.23
N PRO A 2 -28.52 -0.37 -27.80
CA PRO A 2 -28.07 -0.60 -26.41
C PRO A 2 -26.64 -0.20 -26.13
N SER A 3 -25.75 -0.19 -27.12
CA SER A 3 -24.30 0.01 -26.89
C SER A 3 -23.89 1.48 -26.62
N ILE A 4 -24.56 2.44 -27.24
CA ILE A 4 -24.29 3.88 -27.01
C ILE A 4 -24.84 4.29 -25.63
N SER A 5 -26.00 3.73 -25.25
CA SER A 5 -26.59 3.94 -23.92
C SER A 5 -25.69 3.41 -22.82
N PHE A 6 -25.06 2.23 -22.99
CA PHE A 6 -24.13 1.66 -22.02
C PHE A 6 -22.89 2.54 -21.80
N LEU A 7 -22.25 3.02 -22.86
CA LEU A 7 -21.08 3.93 -22.77
C LEU A 7 -21.45 5.27 -22.12
N ASN A 8 -22.65 5.79 -22.41
CA ASN A 8 -23.14 7.01 -21.78
C ASN A 8 -23.41 6.81 -20.28
N HIS A 9 -23.96 5.68 -19.88
CA HIS A 9 -24.17 5.36 -18.45
C HIS A 9 -22.85 5.10 -17.74
N LEU A 10 -21.90 4.42 -18.39
CA LEU A 10 -20.55 4.19 -17.88
C LEU A 10 -19.82 5.51 -17.67
N GLY A 11 -19.85 6.39 -18.68
CA GLY A 11 -19.26 7.74 -18.61
C GLY A 11 -19.92 8.60 -17.52
N ALA A 12 -21.24 8.52 -17.37
CA ALA A 12 -21.97 9.26 -16.35
C ALA A 12 -21.63 8.77 -14.92
N LEU A 13 -21.53 7.46 -14.72
CA LEU A 13 -21.11 6.87 -13.43
C LEU A 13 -19.68 7.28 -13.08
N LEU A 14 -18.77 7.23 -14.04
CA LEU A 14 -17.38 7.62 -13.86
C LEU A 14 -17.26 9.13 -13.59
N THR A 15 -17.99 9.97 -14.34
CA THR A 15 -18.00 11.43 -14.13
C THR A 15 -18.61 11.80 -12.78
N LEU A 16 -19.71 11.16 -12.38
CA LEU A 16 -20.32 11.38 -11.07
C LEU A 16 -19.37 10.98 -9.94
N TRP A 17 -18.67 9.84 -10.09
CA TRP A 17 -17.70 9.39 -9.13
C TRP A 17 -16.46 10.30 -9.09
N LEU A 18 -15.93 10.73 -10.24
CA LEU A 18 -14.84 11.70 -10.33
C LEU A 18 -15.21 13.03 -9.66
N LEU A 19 -16.45 13.51 -9.84
CA LEU A 19 -16.95 14.72 -9.17
C LEU A 19 -17.06 14.55 -7.66
N LEU A 20 -17.45 13.37 -7.19
CA LEU A 20 -17.49 13.05 -5.76
C LEU A 20 -16.10 12.95 -5.14
N CYS A 21 -15.11 12.44 -5.88
CA CYS A 21 -13.71 12.33 -5.42
C CYS A 21 -12.93 13.66 -5.51
N CYS A 22 -13.29 14.56 -6.44
CA CYS A 22 -12.66 15.87 -6.58
C CYS A 22 -13.24 16.96 -5.66
N GLY A 23 -14.24 16.64 -4.85
CA GLY A 23 -14.96 17.58 -4.02
C GLY A 23 -14.37 17.76 -2.63
N ALA A 24 -13.27 18.50 -2.50
CA ALA A 24 -13.05 19.52 -1.45
C ALA A 24 -11.77 20.29 -1.79
N PRO A 25 -11.80 21.60 -2.00
CA PRO A 25 -10.57 22.39 -1.99
C PRO A 25 -9.98 22.31 -0.60
N ALA A 26 -8.74 21.84 -0.49
CA ALA A 26 -8.00 21.88 0.74
C ALA A 26 -7.94 23.35 1.24
N ALA A 27 -8.35 23.57 2.47
CA ALA A 27 -8.10 24.86 3.13
C ALA A 27 -6.57 24.93 3.36
N GLU A 28 -5.89 25.67 2.53
CA GLU A 28 -4.42 25.74 2.45
C GLU A 28 -3.71 26.26 3.71
N ASN A 29 -4.40 26.76 4.72
CA ASN A 29 -3.76 27.44 5.86
C ASN A 29 -4.13 26.91 7.25
N GLY A 30 -4.84 25.81 7.37
CA GLY A 30 -5.35 25.33 8.67
C GLY A 30 -4.91 23.95 9.10
N ARG A 31 -4.17 23.17 8.29
CA ARG A 31 -3.78 21.80 8.65
C ARG A 31 -2.28 21.53 8.52
N ILE A 32 -1.80 20.51 9.21
CA ILE A 32 -0.46 19.92 9.07
C ILE A 32 -0.66 18.47 8.66
N LEU A 33 -0.16 18.07 7.51
CA LEU A 33 -0.16 16.68 7.06
C LEU A 33 1.16 16.00 7.45
N MET A 34 1.07 15.12 8.43
CA MET A 34 2.18 14.27 8.91
C MET A 34 2.10 12.90 8.25
N VAL A 35 3.20 12.41 7.73
CA VAL A 35 3.36 11.02 7.30
C VAL A 35 4.29 10.25 8.23
N THR A 36 3.94 8.98 8.45
CA THR A 36 4.65 8.09 9.36
C THR A 36 4.53 6.65 8.91
N GLU A 37 5.35 5.75 9.44
CA GLU A 37 5.19 4.29 9.29
C GLU A 37 4.74 3.69 10.62
N ALA A 38 3.42 3.53 10.80
CA ALA A 38 2.79 3.24 12.08
C ALA A 38 2.97 1.78 12.55
N THR A 39 4.21 1.27 12.50
CA THR A 39 4.61 -0.06 12.97
C THR A 39 5.90 -0.03 13.81
N PHE A 40 6.27 1.13 14.33
CA PHE A 40 7.56 1.40 14.98
C PHE A 40 7.40 1.90 16.43
N PRO A 41 6.88 1.05 17.36
CA PRO A 41 6.70 1.42 18.76
C PRO A 41 8.06 1.66 19.46
N PRO A 42 8.13 2.58 20.42
CA PRO A 42 7.08 3.43 20.99
C PRO A 42 6.87 4.75 20.21
N TYR A 43 7.56 4.96 19.10
CA TYR A 43 7.56 6.22 18.36
C TYR A 43 6.26 6.44 17.60
N GLU A 44 5.82 5.46 16.80
CA GLU A 44 4.55 5.49 16.09
C GLU A 44 4.01 4.07 15.89
N PHE A 45 2.76 3.89 16.25
CA PHE A 45 2.06 2.61 16.12
C PHE A 45 0.54 2.83 16.09
N ARG A 46 -0.18 1.81 15.68
CA ARG A 46 -1.65 1.86 15.68
C ARG A 46 -2.22 1.31 16.98
N ASP A 47 -3.18 2.08 17.52
CA ASP A 47 -4.08 1.66 18.60
C ASP A 47 -5.52 1.85 18.10
N GLY A 48 -6.21 0.78 17.78
CA GLY A 48 -7.46 0.84 17.05
C GLY A 48 -7.31 1.60 15.72
N ASN A 49 -8.14 2.60 15.50
CA ASN A 49 -8.08 3.45 14.31
C ASN A 49 -7.10 4.63 14.45
N ALA A 50 -6.58 4.88 15.64
CA ALA A 50 -5.67 6.00 15.91
C ALA A 50 -4.21 5.60 15.67
N ILE A 51 -3.41 6.57 15.22
CA ILE A 51 -1.95 6.46 15.23
C ILE A 51 -1.46 7.16 16.48
N MET A 52 -0.78 6.41 17.33
CA MET A 52 -0.30 6.84 18.65
C MET A 52 1.21 6.75 18.69
N GLY A 53 1.82 7.33 19.71
CA GLY A 53 3.27 7.25 19.95
C GLY A 53 3.90 8.62 20.20
N ILE A 54 5.21 8.60 20.42
CA ILE A 54 5.99 9.80 20.77
C ILE A 54 5.92 10.84 19.64
N ASP A 55 6.11 10.42 18.40
CA ASP A 55 6.12 11.30 17.23
C ASP A 55 4.76 11.96 16.99
N PRO A 56 3.63 11.21 16.97
CA PRO A 56 2.29 11.81 16.95
C PRO A 56 2.03 12.79 18.09
N GLU A 57 2.49 12.51 19.32
CA GLU A 57 2.26 13.42 20.45
C GLU A 57 3.04 14.73 20.30
N ILE A 58 4.30 14.67 19.86
CA ILE A 58 5.07 15.90 19.55
C ILE A 58 4.31 16.73 18.51
N MET A 59 3.83 16.10 17.44
CA MET A 59 3.13 16.80 16.36
C MET A 59 1.73 17.30 16.76
N ARG A 60 1.01 16.60 17.65
CA ARG A 60 -0.24 17.11 18.24
C ARG A 60 0.00 18.39 19.05
N GLU A 61 1.11 18.43 19.80
CA GLU A 61 1.47 19.64 20.54
C GLU A 61 1.87 20.80 19.62
N VAL A 62 2.56 20.51 18.49
CA VAL A 62 2.83 21.51 17.44
C VAL A 62 1.52 22.06 16.88
N ALA A 63 0.60 21.17 16.49
CA ALA A 63 -0.69 21.55 15.93
C ALA A 63 -1.52 22.40 16.92
N ARG A 64 -1.56 22.00 18.20
CA ARG A 64 -2.23 22.73 19.27
C ARG A 64 -1.67 24.14 19.45
N ARG A 65 -0.33 24.31 19.42
CA ARG A 65 0.33 25.60 19.58
C ARG A 65 0.15 26.54 18.40
N THR A 66 0.08 25.97 17.22
CA THR A 66 -0.09 26.74 15.97
C THR A 66 -1.54 26.97 15.58
N GLY A 67 -2.50 26.34 16.32
CA GLY A 67 -3.93 26.40 15.98
C GLY A 67 -4.29 25.68 14.69
N ARG A 68 -3.47 24.73 14.24
CA ARG A 68 -3.68 23.95 13.02
C ARG A 68 -4.26 22.56 13.35
N GLU A 69 -4.97 21.97 12.40
CA GLU A 69 -5.41 20.57 12.46
C GLU A 69 -4.27 19.62 12.08
N LEU A 70 -4.06 18.56 12.85
CA LEU A 70 -3.09 17.51 12.51
C LEU A 70 -3.78 16.35 11.82
N VAL A 71 -3.37 16.05 10.60
CA VAL A 71 -3.76 14.85 9.87
C VAL A 71 -2.54 13.92 9.80
N ILE A 72 -2.71 12.66 10.21
CA ILE A 72 -1.61 11.67 10.23
C ILE A 72 -1.93 10.57 9.24
N GLU A 73 -1.00 10.30 8.31
CA GLU A 73 -1.11 9.24 7.32
C GLU A 73 -0.02 8.19 7.50
N ASP A 74 -0.43 6.91 7.44
CA ASP A 74 0.46 5.76 7.55
C ASP A 74 0.90 5.30 6.15
N MET A 75 2.21 5.29 5.89
CA MET A 75 2.81 4.77 4.66
C MET A 75 4.09 3.99 4.97
N SER A 76 4.66 3.33 3.95
CA SER A 76 5.92 2.62 4.11
C SER A 76 7.08 3.59 4.40
N PHE A 77 8.01 3.18 5.27
CA PHE A 77 9.13 4.01 5.73
C PHE A 77 9.99 4.57 4.58
N ASP A 78 10.25 3.77 3.56
CA ASP A 78 11.01 4.17 2.37
C ASP A 78 10.33 5.30 1.56
N SER A 79 9.05 5.53 1.79
CA SER A 79 8.23 6.54 1.11
C SER A 79 8.06 7.84 1.89
N VAL A 80 8.27 7.86 3.23
CA VAL A 80 7.96 9.05 4.07
C VAL A 80 8.76 10.30 3.68
N ILE A 81 10.07 10.15 3.44
CA ILE A 81 10.91 11.28 2.98
C ILE A 81 10.50 11.74 1.58
N THR A 82 10.17 10.80 0.68
CA THR A 82 9.73 11.11 -0.67
C THR A 82 8.41 11.88 -0.68
N ALA A 83 7.49 11.55 0.24
CA ALA A 83 6.23 12.28 0.39
C ALA A 83 6.45 13.75 0.78
N VAL A 84 7.38 14.02 1.69
CA VAL A 84 7.74 15.41 2.07
C VAL A 84 8.42 16.14 0.91
N VAL A 85 9.38 15.51 0.25
CA VAL A 85 10.12 16.10 -0.90
C VAL A 85 9.16 16.43 -2.05
N SER A 86 8.19 15.57 -2.35
CA SER A 86 7.22 15.76 -3.43
C SER A 86 6.08 16.71 -3.08
N GLY A 87 6.00 17.19 -1.83
CA GLY A 87 4.91 18.06 -1.38
C GLY A 87 3.60 17.34 -1.06
N LYS A 88 3.62 16.00 -0.98
CA LYS A 88 2.47 15.18 -0.55
C LYS A 88 2.24 15.24 0.95
N ALA A 89 3.26 15.61 1.72
CA ALA A 89 3.18 15.83 3.15
C ALA A 89 3.97 17.08 3.54
N ASP A 90 3.60 17.68 4.67
CA ASP A 90 4.31 18.81 5.24
C ASP A 90 5.49 18.33 6.08
N VAL A 91 5.28 17.25 6.84
CA VAL A 91 6.28 16.67 7.75
C VAL A 91 6.31 15.14 7.64
N ALA A 92 7.47 14.57 7.91
CA ALA A 92 7.63 13.16 8.23
C ALA A 92 8.20 13.04 9.65
N ALA A 93 7.44 12.36 10.52
CA ALA A 93 7.85 11.99 11.86
C ALA A 93 7.63 10.50 12.01
N SER A 94 8.73 9.72 12.05
CA SER A 94 8.73 8.27 11.96
C SER A 94 10.08 7.70 12.45
N GLY A 95 10.47 8.08 13.68
CA GLY A 95 11.78 7.68 14.21
C GLY A 95 12.93 7.98 13.24
N ILE A 96 12.90 9.12 12.56
CA ILE A 96 13.81 9.36 11.42
C ILE A 96 15.17 9.82 11.91
N THR A 97 16.18 8.97 11.72
CA THR A 97 17.59 9.32 11.94
C THR A 97 18.04 10.40 10.97
N VAL A 98 18.73 11.38 11.51
CA VAL A 98 19.36 12.45 10.72
C VAL A 98 20.62 11.91 10.04
N THR A 99 20.61 11.85 8.70
CA THR A 99 21.77 11.49 7.89
C THR A 99 22.18 12.59 6.92
N PRO A 100 23.45 12.66 6.47
CA PRO A 100 23.87 13.64 5.47
C PRO A 100 23.09 13.53 4.16
N GLU A 101 22.72 12.33 3.75
CA GLU A 101 21.93 12.07 2.54
C GLU A 101 20.53 12.64 2.66
N ARG A 102 19.86 12.41 3.81
CA ARG A 102 18.52 12.92 4.09
C ARG A 102 18.51 14.45 4.22
N ARG A 103 19.52 15.04 4.90
CA ARG A 103 19.69 16.50 5.01
C ARG A 103 19.81 17.23 3.66
N ARG A 104 20.30 16.57 2.63
CA ARG A 104 20.32 17.17 1.29
C ARG A 104 18.93 17.35 0.68
N LYS A 105 17.96 16.54 1.11
CA LYS A 105 16.61 16.49 0.53
C LYS A 105 15.54 17.19 1.35
N VAL A 106 15.68 17.17 2.68
CA VAL A 106 14.74 17.75 3.63
C VAL A 106 15.50 18.54 4.69
N ASP A 107 14.79 19.44 5.40
CA ASP A 107 15.31 20.07 6.60
C ASP A 107 14.83 19.26 7.83
N PHE A 108 15.62 19.29 8.90
CA PHE A 108 15.35 18.53 10.11
C PHE A 108 15.18 19.47 11.31
N SER A 109 14.27 19.14 12.19
CA SER A 109 14.16 19.75 13.50
C SER A 109 15.42 19.54 14.36
N ILE A 110 15.47 20.19 15.50
CA ILE A 110 16.38 19.77 16.57
C ILE A 110 16.07 18.32 16.96
N PRO A 111 17.09 17.50 17.29
CA PRO A 111 16.85 16.12 17.73
C PRO A 111 15.98 16.08 18.98
N TYR A 112 15.06 15.11 19.04
CA TYR A 112 14.20 14.92 20.21
C TYR A 112 14.55 13.69 21.04
N VAL A 113 15.31 12.73 20.45
CA VAL A 113 15.79 11.52 21.14
C VAL A 113 17.12 11.05 20.55
N GLU A 114 17.95 10.43 21.37
CA GLU A 114 19.12 9.65 20.95
C GLU A 114 18.69 8.20 20.69
N ALA A 115 19.25 7.59 19.65
CA ALA A 115 18.93 6.25 19.19
C ALA A 115 20.19 5.47 18.80
N ALA A 116 20.04 4.17 18.66
CA ALA A 116 21.13 3.28 18.24
C ALA A 116 20.57 2.09 17.46
N GLN A 117 21.36 1.51 16.55
CA GLN A 117 21.08 0.24 15.94
C GLN A 117 21.59 -0.89 16.83
N VAL A 118 20.80 -1.96 17.00
CA VAL A 118 21.16 -3.14 17.78
C VAL A 118 20.95 -4.42 16.99
N ILE A 119 21.54 -5.50 17.44
CA ILE A 119 21.41 -6.83 16.84
C ILE A 119 20.47 -7.67 17.69
N ILE A 120 19.43 -8.22 17.05
CA ILE A 120 18.53 -9.22 17.65
C ILE A 120 18.92 -10.60 17.10
N VAL A 121 19.00 -11.59 17.98
CA VAL A 121 19.31 -12.99 17.66
C VAL A 121 18.39 -13.94 18.40
N PRO A 122 18.24 -15.21 17.95
CA PRO A 122 17.62 -16.24 18.77
C PRO A 122 18.38 -16.45 20.07
N LYS A 123 17.70 -16.67 21.19
CA LYS A 123 18.35 -17.07 22.45
C LYS A 123 19.20 -18.32 22.26
N GLY A 124 20.42 -18.27 22.77
CA GLY A 124 21.38 -19.35 22.60
C GLY A 124 22.08 -19.38 21.25
N SER A 125 21.87 -18.37 20.41
CA SER A 125 22.61 -18.19 19.14
C SER A 125 24.12 -18.20 19.35
N PRO A 126 24.92 -18.72 18.42
CA PRO A 126 26.39 -18.59 18.45
C PRO A 126 26.85 -17.14 18.18
N ILE A 127 25.97 -16.27 17.70
CA ILE A 127 26.25 -14.85 17.46
C ILE A 127 26.22 -14.13 18.81
N ARG A 128 27.38 -13.56 19.24
CA ARG A 128 27.51 -12.89 20.54
C ARG A 128 27.96 -11.44 20.42
N LYS A 129 28.55 -11.08 19.30
CA LYS A 129 29.07 -9.74 19.02
C LYS A 129 28.88 -9.39 17.54
N ARG A 130 29.10 -8.13 17.20
CA ARG A 130 28.82 -7.61 15.84
C ARG A 130 29.64 -8.28 14.73
N GLU A 131 30.84 -8.75 15.05
CA GLU A 131 31.70 -9.44 14.07
C GLU A 131 31.15 -10.79 13.65
N ASP A 132 30.37 -11.45 14.53
CA ASP A 132 29.84 -12.79 14.31
C ASP A 132 28.69 -12.81 13.29
N ILE A 133 28.06 -11.65 12.99
CA ILE A 133 26.99 -11.57 12.00
C ILE A 133 27.48 -11.61 10.56
N ARG A 134 28.79 -11.46 10.33
CA ARG A 134 29.37 -11.52 8.99
C ARG A 134 29.21 -12.92 8.39
N GLY A 135 28.70 -13.00 7.15
CA GLY A 135 28.38 -14.26 6.47
C GLY A 135 27.09 -14.93 6.97
N LYS A 136 26.33 -14.29 7.88
CA LYS A 136 25.02 -14.75 8.33
C LYS A 136 23.90 -14.08 7.53
N ARG A 137 22.70 -14.66 7.54
CA ARG A 137 21.50 -14.02 6.96
C ARG A 137 21.05 -12.94 7.93
N ILE A 138 21.09 -11.68 7.49
CA ILE A 138 20.79 -10.51 8.32
C ILE A 138 19.52 -9.86 7.79
N GLY A 139 18.47 -9.79 8.60
CA GLY A 139 17.25 -9.05 8.31
C GLY A 139 17.35 -7.59 8.71
N VAL A 140 16.87 -6.68 7.87
CA VAL A 140 16.82 -5.24 8.15
C VAL A 140 15.50 -4.64 7.64
N GLN A 141 15.10 -3.50 8.19
CA GLN A 141 14.04 -2.69 7.60
C GLN A 141 14.57 -1.93 6.39
N HIS A 142 13.90 -2.06 5.24
CA HIS A 142 14.29 -1.42 3.99
C HIS A 142 14.37 0.11 4.14
N GLY A 143 15.51 0.69 3.73
CA GLY A 143 15.75 2.13 3.76
C GLY A 143 16.00 2.74 5.15
N ALA A 144 15.97 1.95 6.23
CA ALA A 144 16.36 2.38 7.57
C ALA A 144 17.89 2.47 7.72
N THR A 145 18.35 3.09 8.80
CA THR A 145 19.80 3.21 9.06
C THR A 145 20.47 1.88 9.34
N GLY A 146 19.74 0.91 9.88
CA GLY A 146 20.21 -0.49 9.99
C GLY A 146 20.52 -1.12 8.64
N ASP A 147 19.66 -0.92 7.61
CA ASP A 147 19.95 -1.36 6.23
C ASP A 147 21.20 -0.68 5.68
N ILE A 148 21.30 0.65 5.84
CA ILE A 148 22.44 1.42 5.36
C ILE A 148 23.73 0.93 6.04
N TYR A 149 23.69 0.71 7.36
CA TYR A 149 24.85 0.27 8.13
C TYR A 149 25.32 -1.13 7.70
N VAL A 150 24.41 -2.11 7.64
CA VAL A 150 24.73 -3.49 7.25
C VAL A 150 25.24 -3.54 5.81
N THR A 151 24.60 -2.84 4.89
CA THR A 151 24.99 -2.79 3.48
C THR A 151 26.40 -2.21 3.29
N ARG A 152 26.74 -1.15 4.03
CA ARG A 152 28.05 -0.47 3.88
C ARG A 152 29.20 -1.14 4.62
N ASN A 153 28.92 -1.72 5.79
CA ASN A 153 29.99 -2.14 6.72
C ASN A 153 30.11 -3.65 6.86
N ILE A 154 29.08 -4.41 6.49
CA ILE A 154 29.03 -5.85 6.73
C ILE A 154 28.85 -6.62 5.42
N GLN A 155 27.63 -6.60 4.83
CA GLN A 155 27.27 -7.32 3.60
C GLN A 155 25.87 -6.90 3.12
N GLN A 156 25.39 -7.46 1.99
CA GLN A 156 24.02 -7.28 1.54
C GLN A 156 23.03 -7.98 2.49
N PRO A 157 22.08 -7.26 3.11
CA PRO A 157 21.08 -7.84 4.00
C PRO A 157 19.83 -8.32 3.26
N GLU A 158 19.02 -9.11 3.95
CA GLU A 158 17.63 -9.38 3.55
C GLU A 158 16.73 -8.23 4.02
N ARG A 159 16.08 -7.56 3.06
CA ARG A 159 15.27 -6.37 3.33
C ARG A 159 13.82 -6.71 3.55
N PHE A 160 13.28 -6.23 4.66
CA PHE A 160 11.87 -6.38 5.02
C PHE A 160 11.15 -5.02 4.97
N PRO A 161 9.83 -4.99 4.70
CA PRO A 161 9.07 -3.74 4.68
C PRO A 161 9.13 -2.93 5.98
N ASN A 162 9.23 -3.59 7.13
CA ASN A 162 9.35 -2.97 8.45
C ASN A 162 10.18 -3.80 9.43
N GLY A 163 10.56 -3.20 10.57
CA GLY A 163 11.37 -3.84 11.59
C GLY A 163 10.70 -5.04 12.26
N ALA A 164 9.39 -4.98 12.49
CA ALA A 164 8.63 -6.08 13.09
C ALA A 164 8.73 -7.37 12.25
N LEU A 165 8.72 -7.23 10.91
CA LEU A 165 8.87 -8.36 10.00
C LEU A 165 10.28 -8.94 9.98
N ALA A 166 11.30 -8.08 10.07
CA ALA A 166 12.68 -8.54 10.19
C ALA A 166 12.86 -9.38 11.46
N VAL A 167 12.28 -8.94 12.59
CA VAL A 167 12.31 -9.69 13.85
C VAL A 167 11.51 -10.99 13.78
N ALA A 168 10.31 -10.95 13.19
CA ALA A 168 9.52 -12.15 12.97
C ALA A 168 10.26 -13.19 12.10
N ALA A 169 11.07 -12.74 11.14
CA ALA A 169 11.90 -13.61 10.32
C ALA A 169 13.03 -14.29 11.14
N VAL A 170 13.62 -13.58 12.13
CA VAL A 170 14.56 -14.18 13.09
C VAL A 170 13.85 -15.27 13.92
N ALA A 171 12.68 -14.94 14.50
CA ALA A 171 11.91 -15.88 15.30
C ALA A 171 11.50 -17.14 14.53
N ALA A 172 11.27 -17.00 13.23
CA ALA A 172 10.93 -18.09 12.30
C ALA A 172 12.15 -18.83 11.72
N GLY A 173 13.38 -18.45 12.08
CA GLY A 173 14.63 -19.05 11.56
C GLY A 173 14.88 -18.75 10.06
N LYS A 174 14.22 -17.75 9.49
CA LYS A 174 14.41 -17.34 8.10
C LYS A 174 15.71 -16.55 7.94
N VAL A 175 16.05 -15.72 8.92
CA VAL A 175 17.33 -15.02 9.05
C VAL A 175 17.97 -15.36 10.39
N ASP A 176 19.29 -15.20 10.49
CA ASP A 176 20.06 -15.58 11.67
C ASP A 176 20.16 -14.44 12.69
N ALA A 177 20.01 -13.20 12.23
CA ALA A 177 19.99 -12.00 13.04
C ALA A 177 19.15 -10.90 12.38
N ALA A 178 18.69 -9.92 13.16
CA ALA A 178 18.12 -8.67 12.62
C ALA A 178 18.88 -7.47 13.19
N VAL A 179 19.01 -6.41 12.37
CA VAL A 179 19.57 -5.12 12.79
C VAL A 179 18.46 -4.07 12.67
N ILE A 180 18.07 -3.53 13.81
CA ILE A 180 17.02 -2.51 13.94
C ILE A 180 17.33 -1.57 15.11
N ASP A 181 16.54 -0.52 15.22
CA ASP A 181 16.64 0.49 16.28
C ASP A 181 16.35 -0.09 17.66
N GLN A 182 17.07 0.38 18.67
CA GLN A 182 17.13 -0.20 20.02
C GLN A 182 15.77 -0.18 20.74
N ASP A 183 15.05 0.93 20.72
CA ASP A 183 13.79 1.04 21.44
C ASP A 183 12.72 0.11 20.84
N PRO A 184 12.47 0.11 19.52
CA PRO A 184 11.62 -0.90 18.89
C PRO A 184 12.11 -2.34 19.12
N ALA A 185 13.42 -2.59 19.05
CA ALA A 185 14.00 -3.90 19.33
C ALA A 185 13.61 -4.41 20.73
N THR A 186 13.71 -3.54 21.73
CA THR A 186 13.33 -3.84 23.10
C THR A 186 11.85 -4.23 23.20
N MET A 187 10.98 -3.50 22.50
CA MET A 187 9.55 -3.81 22.45
C MET A 187 9.26 -5.14 21.77
N TYR A 188 9.89 -5.42 20.64
CA TYR A 188 9.66 -6.66 19.89
C TYR A 188 10.18 -7.90 20.64
N VAL A 189 11.30 -7.77 21.36
CA VAL A 189 11.89 -8.87 22.13
C VAL A 189 11.14 -9.10 23.45
N ALA A 190 10.59 -8.07 24.09
CA ALA A 190 9.79 -8.20 25.30
C ALA A 190 8.57 -9.13 25.12
N GLY A 191 8.02 -9.22 23.89
CA GLY A 191 6.93 -10.12 23.54
C GLY A 191 7.34 -11.50 23.03
N ASN A 192 8.64 -11.81 23.01
CA ASN A 192 9.13 -13.06 22.43
C ASN A 192 10.32 -13.65 23.19
N ASP A 193 10.02 -14.59 24.10
CA ASP A 193 11.03 -15.25 24.95
C ASP A 193 12.10 -16.04 24.20
N ARG A 194 11.96 -16.21 22.88
CA ARG A 194 12.95 -16.91 22.03
C ARG A 194 14.03 -16.02 21.48
N LEU A 195 13.93 -14.70 21.68
CA LEU A 195 14.86 -13.71 21.12
C LEU A 195 15.65 -13.02 22.24
N GLU A 196 16.80 -12.50 21.88
CA GLU A 196 17.64 -11.64 22.73
C GLU A 196 18.29 -10.53 21.92
N ILE A 197 18.57 -9.39 22.56
CA ILE A 197 19.31 -8.27 21.99
C ILE A 197 20.76 -8.38 22.43
N LEU A 198 21.71 -8.21 21.51
CA LEU A 198 23.11 -8.15 21.89
C LEU A 198 23.41 -6.84 22.61
N PRO A 199 24.29 -6.85 23.64
CA PRO A 199 24.46 -5.71 24.54
C PRO A 199 25.16 -4.51 23.89
N GLU A 200 25.97 -4.72 22.83
CA GLU A 200 26.70 -3.64 22.16
C GLU A 200 25.89 -3.03 21.02
N PRO A 201 25.58 -1.72 21.07
CA PRO A 201 24.95 -1.04 19.96
C PRO A 201 25.95 -0.90 18.78
N LEU A 202 25.40 -0.90 17.57
CA LEU A 202 26.19 -0.76 16.34
C LEU A 202 26.49 0.68 15.97
N THR A 203 25.59 1.61 16.35
CA THR A 203 25.64 3.03 15.96
C THR A 203 25.23 3.91 17.12
N SER A 204 25.51 5.21 17.00
CA SER A 204 24.90 6.27 17.82
C SER A 204 24.24 7.25 16.85
N GLU A 205 22.94 7.48 17.04
CA GLU A 205 22.07 8.19 16.12
C GLU A 205 21.17 9.17 16.89
N SER A 206 20.50 10.06 16.16
CA SER A 206 19.49 10.94 16.76
C SER A 206 18.29 11.02 15.83
N TYR A 207 17.08 10.99 16.41
CA TYR A 207 15.84 11.21 15.68
C TYR A 207 15.44 12.67 15.65
N ALA A 208 14.97 13.11 14.49
CA ALA A 208 14.42 14.43 14.28
C ALA A 208 13.25 14.37 13.28
N ILE A 209 12.37 15.35 13.34
CA ILE A 209 11.24 15.50 12.44
C ILE A 209 11.73 16.12 11.13
N ALA A 210 11.42 15.49 10.01
CA ALA A 210 11.78 15.98 8.69
C ALA A 210 10.67 16.90 8.14
N VAL A 211 11.08 18.05 7.61
CA VAL A 211 10.22 19.08 7.03
C VAL A 211 10.65 19.34 5.60
N ARG A 212 9.74 19.81 4.75
CA ARG A 212 10.10 20.21 3.38
C ARG A 212 11.21 21.25 3.40
N LYS A 213 12.14 21.10 2.48
CA LYS A 213 13.27 22.00 2.36
C LYS A 213 12.84 23.44 2.15
N GLY A 214 13.32 24.35 3.03
CA GLY A 214 13.00 25.77 2.99
C GLY A 214 11.71 26.17 3.71
N ASP A 215 10.93 25.26 4.28
CA ASP A 215 9.78 25.59 5.13
C ASP A 215 10.27 25.97 6.54
N THR A 216 10.83 27.16 6.63
CA THR A 216 11.44 27.69 7.86
C THR A 216 10.40 28.00 8.94
N ALA A 217 9.17 28.37 8.54
CA ALA A 217 8.11 28.70 9.49
C ALA A 217 7.67 27.46 10.27
N LEU A 218 7.30 26.38 9.57
CA LEU A 218 6.91 25.13 10.22
C LEU A 218 8.06 24.52 11.01
N LEU A 219 9.29 24.61 10.50
CA LEU A 219 10.48 24.13 11.20
C LEU A 219 10.72 24.88 12.52
N GLN A 220 10.51 26.21 12.56
CA GLN A 220 10.60 27.00 13.79
C GLN A 220 9.51 26.61 14.81
N ASP A 221 8.27 26.41 14.37
CA ASP A 221 7.16 25.95 15.21
C ASP A 221 7.48 24.60 15.87
N ILE A 222 8.00 23.64 15.08
CA ILE A 222 8.41 22.33 15.56
C ILE A 222 9.57 22.45 16.56
N ASN A 223 10.61 23.20 16.22
CA ASN A 223 11.77 23.39 17.09
C ASN A 223 11.40 24.06 18.42
N GLY A 224 10.57 25.08 18.37
CA GLY A 224 10.07 25.76 19.57
C GLY A 224 9.25 24.84 20.46
N THR A 225 8.46 23.96 19.85
CA THR A 225 7.66 22.95 20.57
C THR A 225 8.53 21.89 21.21
N ILE A 226 9.48 21.31 20.47
CA ILE A 226 10.41 20.30 21.03
C ILE A 226 11.24 20.89 22.16
N ALA A 227 11.76 22.12 22.01
CA ALA A 227 12.52 22.81 23.06
C ALA A 227 11.68 23.02 24.35
N ALA A 228 10.43 23.42 24.19
CA ALA A 228 9.52 23.62 25.34
C ALA A 228 9.14 22.28 26.01
N LEU A 229 8.91 21.22 25.24
CA LEU A 229 8.65 19.87 25.78
C LEU A 229 9.86 19.33 26.56
N LYS A 230 11.08 19.56 26.06
CA LYS A 230 12.32 19.21 26.78
C LYS A 230 12.48 20.01 28.07
N ALA A 231 12.32 21.33 27.99
CA ALA A 231 12.50 22.21 29.16
C ALA A 231 11.50 21.94 30.27
N SER A 232 10.27 21.53 29.95
CA SER A 232 9.23 21.19 30.93
C SER A 232 9.31 19.75 31.46
N GLY A 233 10.20 18.91 30.93
CA GLY A 233 10.23 17.48 31.27
C GLY A 233 9.12 16.65 30.62
N LYS A 234 8.17 17.27 29.91
CA LYS A 234 7.01 16.60 29.31
C LYS A 234 7.39 15.60 28.22
N LEU A 235 8.50 15.83 27.53
CA LEU A 235 8.99 14.88 26.53
C LEU A 235 9.36 13.52 27.17
N GLU A 236 10.01 13.54 28.32
CA GLU A 236 10.33 12.32 29.06
C GLU A 236 9.08 11.65 29.64
N GLU A 237 8.10 12.44 30.11
CA GLU A 237 6.80 11.88 30.53
C GLU A 237 6.11 11.13 29.39
N ILE A 238 6.08 11.71 28.19
CA ILE A 238 5.53 11.08 26.99
C ILE A 238 6.28 9.78 26.68
N ARG A 239 7.61 9.83 26.63
CA ARG A 239 8.43 8.64 26.37
C ARG A 239 8.16 7.51 27.35
N ASN A 240 8.17 7.81 28.64
CA ASN A 240 7.93 6.84 29.69
C ASN A 240 6.51 6.26 29.63
N ALA A 241 5.50 7.08 29.33
CA ALA A 241 4.12 6.63 29.19
C ALA A 241 3.98 5.60 28.05
N TYR A 242 4.56 5.88 26.88
CA TYR A 242 4.48 4.97 25.74
C TYR A 242 5.35 3.71 25.92
N ALA A 243 6.51 3.81 26.53
CA ALA A 243 7.31 2.66 26.92
C ALA A 243 6.56 1.72 27.90
N ALA A 244 5.85 2.26 28.87
CA ALA A 244 5.08 1.50 29.83
C ALA A 244 3.80 0.86 29.24
N MET A 245 3.14 1.53 28.28
CA MET A 245 1.94 1.01 27.61
C MET A 245 2.22 -0.26 26.81
N GLN A 246 3.31 -0.27 26.07
CA GLN A 246 3.67 -1.39 25.19
C GLN A 246 4.03 -2.67 25.96
N VAL A 247 4.65 -2.58 27.11
CA VAL A 247 4.96 -3.77 27.95
C VAL A 247 3.67 -4.51 28.35
N LYS A 248 2.56 -3.80 28.53
CA LYS A 248 1.26 -4.43 28.84
C LYS A 248 0.59 -5.08 27.63
N SER A 249 0.81 -4.58 26.41
CA SER A 249 0.18 -5.10 25.19
C SER A 249 0.94 -6.28 24.56
N VAL A 250 2.23 -6.37 24.85
CA VAL A 250 3.14 -7.41 24.33
C VAL A 250 3.21 -8.64 25.25
N ALA A 251 2.79 -8.52 26.51
CA ALA A 251 2.55 -9.68 27.36
C ALA A 251 1.41 -10.50 26.74
N GLY A 252 1.79 -11.38 25.81
CA GLY A 252 0.89 -12.40 25.25
C GLY A 252 0.26 -13.20 26.37
N PRO A 253 -0.87 -13.86 26.11
CA PRO A 253 -1.55 -14.66 27.12
C PRO A 253 -0.57 -15.66 27.70
N GLU A 254 -0.56 -15.74 29.05
CA GLU A 254 0.21 -16.72 29.78
C GLU A 254 -0.04 -18.11 29.19
N GLN A 255 1.02 -18.78 28.77
CA GLN A 255 0.92 -20.15 28.29
C GLN A 255 0.42 -21.01 29.51
N HIS A 256 -0.88 -21.20 29.58
CA HIS A 256 -1.43 -22.20 30.45
C HIS A 256 -0.92 -23.57 29.96
N ALA A 257 0.02 -24.11 30.69
CA ALA A 257 0.38 -25.52 30.59
C ALA A 257 -0.85 -26.34 31.06
N SER A 258 -1.84 -26.48 30.21
CA SER A 258 -2.96 -27.39 30.42
C SER A 258 -2.51 -28.78 30.01
N GLY A 259 -2.66 -29.75 30.91
CA GLY A 259 -2.38 -31.18 30.70
C GLY A 259 -3.36 -31.86 29.73
N GLY A 260 -3.86 -31.16 28.72
CA GLY A 260 -4.70 -31.69 27.66
C GLY A 260 -3.90 -32.34 26.54
N GLY A 261 -4.50 -33.27 25.80
CA GLY A 261 -3.89 -33.90 24.63
C GLY A 261 -3.49 -32.86 23.55
N TRP A 262 -2.51 -33.21 22.70
CA TRP A 262 -1.96 -32.29 21.68
C TRP A 262 -3.02 -31.61 20.79
N LEU A 263 -4.12 -32.26 20.48
CA LEU A 263 -5.25 -31.72 19.72
C LEU A 263 -5.98 -30.62 20.48
N GLU A 264 -6.20 -30.81 21.79
CA GLU A 264 -6.90 -29.85 22.65
C GLU A 264 -6.05 -28.58 22.84
N THR A 265 -4.76 -28.78 23.11
CA THR A 265 -3.78 -27.66 23.21
C THR A 265 -3.67 -26.89 21.90
N THR A 266 -3.63 -27.59 20.77
CA THR A 266 -3.57 -26.94 19.44
C THR A 266 -4.85 -26.14 19.14
N TRP A 267 -6.02 -26.69 19.50
CA TRP A 267 -7.31 -26.01 19.33
C TRP A 267 -7.44 -24.75 20.19
N LEU A 268 -7.03 -24.83 21.46
CA LEU A 268 -7.04 -23.70 22.37
C LEU A 268 -6.11 -22.59 21.87
N ASN A 269 -4.88 -22.94 21.47
CA ASN A 269 -3.93 -21.99 20.88
C ASN A 269 -4.45 -21.34 19.59
N LEU A 270 -5.17 -22.11 18.75
CA LEU A 270 -5.76 -21.59 17.52
C LEU A 270 -6.90 -20.58 17.82
N LYS A 271 -7.76 -20.93 18.76
CA LYS A 271 -8.87 -20.08 19.22
C LYS A 271 -8.37 -18.79 19.84
N GLU A 272 -7.35 -18.87 20.65
CA GLU A 272 -6.73 -17.73 21.30
C GLU A 272 -6.02 -16.83 20.28
N SER A 273 -5.23 -17.43 19.38
CA SER A 273 -4.61 -16.71 18.27
C SER A 273 -5.65 -16.03 17.38
N PHE A 274 -6.78 -16.67 17.10
CA PHE A 274 -7.89 -16.05 16.35
C PHE A 274 -8.48 -14.85 17.10
N TYR A 275 -8.72 -15.00 18.41
CA TYR A 275 -9.25 -13.92 19.23
C TYR A 275 -8.32 -12.69 19.24
N VAL A 276 -7.02 -12.91 19.50
CA VAL A 276 -6.00 -11.86 19.55
C VAL A 276 -5.86 -11.16 18.19
N ASN A 277 -5.84 -11.91 17.09
CA ASN A 277 -5.62 -11.33 15.78
C ASN A 277 -6.84 -10.58 15.22
N PHE A 278 -8.07 -10.99 15.57
CA PHE A 278 -9.25 -10.44 14.88
C PHE A 278 -10.28 -9.84 15.83
N MET A 279 -10.53 -10.42 16.99
CA MET A 279 -11.62 -9.98 17.88
C MET A 279 -11.16 -8.89 18.84
N GLN A 280 -9.97 -9.01 19.38
CA GLN A 280 -9.39 -7.99 20.27
C GLN A 280 -9.32 -6.67 19.54
N GLU A 281 -9.76 -5.58 20.21
CA GLU A 281 -9.80 -4.22 19.67
C GLU A 281 -10.55 -4.06 18.32
N GLY A 282 -11.32 -5.07 17.93
CA GLY A 282 -12.08 -5.05 16.68
C GLY A 282 -11.23 -5.05 15.42
N ARG A 283 -10.05 -5.68 15.46
CA ARG A 283 -9.05 -5.71 14.36
C ARG A 283 -9.60 -6.26 13.05
N TRP A 284 -10.62 -7.11 13.08
CA TRP A 284 -11.32 -7.58 11.88
C TRP A 284 -11.83 -6.43 11.00
N LYS A 285 -12.06 -5.23 11.56
CA LYS A 285 -12.49 -4.04 10.83
C LYS A 285 -11.44 -3.59 9.80
N TYR A 286 -10.15 -3.82 10.05
CA TYR A 286 -9.12 -3.52 9.05
C TYR A 286 -9.28 -4.34 7.79
N LEU A 287 -9.66 -5.62 7.93
CA LEU A 287 -9.90 -6.50 6.78
C LEU A 287 -11.17 -6.10 6.04
N THR A 288 -12.27 -5.80 6.75
CA THR A 288 -13.53 -5.42 6.10
C THR A 288 -13.44 -4.08 5.39
N ASN A 289 -12.83 -3.06 6.03
CA ASN A 289 -12.64 -1.76 5.41
C ASN A 289 -11.67 -1.85 4.23
N GLY A 290 -10.56 -2.56 4.40
CA GLY A 290 -9.60 -2.80 3.34
C GLY A 290 -10.22 -3.55 2.15
N PHE A 291 -11.09 -4.53 2.41
CA PHE A 291 -11.84 -5.23 1.38
C PHE A 291 -12.75 -4.30 0.58
N LEU A 292 -13.49 -3.41 1.25
CA LEU A 292 -14.36 -2.43 0.57
C LEU A 292 -13.55 -1.51 -0.34
N VAL A 293 -12.40 -1.00 0.13
CA VAL A 293 -11.49 -0.18 -0.68
C VAL A 293 -10.96 -0.97 -1.88
N THR A 294 -10.55 -2.22 -1.69
CA THR A 294 -10.09 -3.10 -2.78
C THR A 294 -11.16 -3.26 -3.87
N VAL A 295 -12.42 -3.52 -3.46
CA VAL A 295 -13.55 -3.65 -4.41
C VAL A 295 -13.86 -2.32 -5.10
N GLU A 296 -13.88 -1.22 -4.37
CA GLU A 296 -14.12 0.13 -4.91
C GLU A 296 -13.08 0.48 -5.98
N VAL A 297 -11.80 0.39 -5.64
CA VAL A 297 -10.71 0.69 -6.58
C VAL A 297 -10.79 -0.22 -7.80
N SER A 298 -10.97 -1.53 -7.61
CA SER A 298 -11.05 -2.48 -8.74
C SER A 298 -12.23 -2.19 -9.65
N PHE A 299 -13.39 -1.87 -9.08
CA PHE A 299 -14.61 -1.56 -9.84
C PHE A 299 -14.43 -0.32 -10.71
N PHE A 300 -13.98 0.79 -10.14
CA PHE A 300 -13.79 2.01 -10.91
C PHE A 300 -12.60 1.93 -11.87
N SER A 301 -11.57 1.16 -11.53
CA SER A 301 -10.44 0.91 -12.44
C SER A 301 -10.85 0.14 -13.68
N VAL A 302 -11.68 -0.92 -13.55
CA VAL A 302 -12.17 -1.65 -14.72
C VAL A 302 -13.09 -0.79 -15.59
N LEU A 303 -13.92 0.06 -14.98
CA LEU A 303 -14.77 0.99 -15.74
C LEU A 303 -13.92 1.98 -16.56
N LEU A 304 -12.91 2.58 -15.94
CA LEU A 304 -11.96 3.46 -16.64
C LEU A 304 -11.18 2.69 -17.70
N GLY A 305 -10.75 1.47 -17.37
CA GLY A 305 -10.05 0.57 -18.29
C GLY A 305 -10.89 0.22 -19.52
N ILE A 306 -12.18 -0.07 -19.35
CA ILE A 306 -13.11 -0.32 -20.46
C ILE A 306 -13.23 0.93 -21.35
N LEU A 307 -13.36 2.12 -20.75
CA LEU A 307 -13.49 3.36 -21.50
C LEU A 307 -12.22 3.65 -22.33
N VAL A 308 -11.05 3.62 -21.70
CA VAL A 308 -9.77 3.86 -22.37
C VAL A 308 -9.48 2.76 -23.41
N GLY A 309 -9.65 1.51 -23.02
CA GLY A 309 -9.40 0.34 -23.86
C GLY A 309 -10.30 0.30 -25.09
N PHE A 310 -11.58 0.68 -24.96
CA PHE A 310 -12.49 0.81 -26.09
C PHE A 310 -12.01 1.85 -27.12
N VAL A 311 -11.64 3.04 -26.67
CA VAL A 311 -11.12 4.09 -27.54
C VAL A 311 -9.86 3.62 -28.30
N VAL A 312 -8.92 3.03 -27.58
CA VAL A 312 -7.68 2.49 -28.16
C VAL A 312 -7.97 1.37 -29.15
N ALA A 313 -8.87 0.43 -28.81
CA ALA A 313 -9.24 -0.69 -29.67
C ALA A 313 -9.89 -0.22 -30.98
N VAL A 314 -10.81 0.74 -30.91
CA VAL A 314 -11.50 1.29 -32.09
C VAL A 314 -10.52 2.01 -33.01
N ILE A 315 -9.62 2.84 -32.47
CA ILE A 315 -8.59 3.53 -33.26
C ILE A 315 -7.72 2.50 -34.00
N ARG A 316 -7.23 1.47 -33.28
CA ARG A 316 -6.36 0.44 -33.86
C ARG A 316 -7.09 -0.44 -34.88
N ALA A 317 -8.31 -0.90 -34.55
CA ALA A 317 -9.10 -1.70 -35.50
C ALA A 317 -9.45 -0.94 -36.78
N THR A 318 -9.76 0.37 -36.66
CA THR A 318 -10.01 1.24 -37.82
C THR A 318 -8.74 1.39 -38.67
N HIS A 319 -7.58 1.61 -38.03
CA HIS A 319 -6.31 1.70 -38.76
C HIS A 319 -5.98 0.40 -39.49
N ASP A 320 -6.13 -0.76 -38.82
CA ASP A 320 -5.81 -2.08 -39.40
C ASP A 320 -6.71 -2.40 -40.62
N LYS A 321 -7.93 -1.86 -40.66
CA LYS A 321 -8.89 -2.11 -41.76
C LYS A 321 -8.82 -1.06 -42.90
N THR A 322 -8.53 0.22 -42.58
CA THR A 322 -8.68 1.34 -43.53
C THR A 322 -7.36 2.00 -43.86
N GLY A 323 -6.29 1.76 -43.11
CA GLY A 323 -5.02 2.48 -43.20
C GLY A 323 -5.07 3.94 -42.71
N ASN A 324 -6.24 4.41 -42.26
CA ASN A 324 -6.43 5.76 -41.71
C ASN A 324 -5.98 5.84 -40.23
N LEU A 325 -5.99 7.05 -39.66
CA LEU A 325 -5.64 7.32 -38.25
C LEU A 325 -4.20 6.92 -37.89
N ARG A 326 -3.23 7.01 -38.78
CA ARG A 326 -1.84 6.57 -38.58
C ARG A 326 -1.20 7.18 -37.36
N PHE A 327 -1.37 8.50 -37.15
CA PHE A 327 -0.82 9.19 -36.00
C PHE A 327 -1.43 8.73 -34.70
N LEU A 328 -2.77 8.64 -34.62
CA LEU A 328 -3.45 8.13 -33.41
C LEU A 328 -3.09 6.68 -33.12
N ASN A 329 -2.97 5.85 -34.14
CA ASN A 329 -2.52 4.47 -33.99
C ASN A 329 -1.08 4.38 -33.47
N ALA A 330 -0.18 5.29 -33.88
CA ALA A 330 1.17 5.36 -33.35
C ALA A 330 1.17 5.72 -31.84
N LEU A 331 0.35 6.68 -31.43
CA LEU A 331 0.16 7.04 -30.01
C LEU A 331 -0.42 5.86 -29.21
N CYS A 332 -1.42 5.16 -29.76
CA CYS A 332 -1.97 3.96 -29.14
C CYS A 332 -0.92 2.86 -28.96
N LYS A 333 -0.08 2.63 -29.97
CA LYS A 333 1.03 1.66 -29.88
C LYS A 333 2.03 2.07 -28.79
N LEU A 334 2.41 3.35 -28.72
CA LEU A 334 3.29 3.87 -27.69
C LEU A 334 2.70 3.64 -26.30
N TYR A 335 1.43 4.02 -26.10
CA TYR A 335 0.71 3.78 -24.85
C TYR A 335 0.75 2.30 -24.44
N LEU A 336 0.37 1.39 -25.32
CA LEU A 336 0.37 -0.06 -25.05
C LEU A 336 1.78 -0.57 -24.72
N THR A 337 2.80 -0.10 -25.45
CA THR A 337 4.18 -0.51 -25.20
C THR A 337 4.68 -0.06 -23.84
N VAL A 338 4.43 1.21 -23.48
CA VAL A 338 4.88 1.77 -22.21
C VAL A 338 4.13 1.12 -21.04
N ILE A 339 2.80 1.07 -21.09
CA ILE A 339 1.99 0.58 -19.97
C ILE A 339 2.20 -0.92 -19.74
N ARG A 340 2.24 -1.73 -20.80
CA ARG A 340 2.47 -3.18 -20.66
C ARG A 340 3.93 -3.55 -20.44
N GLY A 341 4.85 -2.65 -20.74
CA GLY A 341 6.28 -2.84 -20.56
C GLY A 341 6.83 -2.38 -19.21
N THR A 342 5.99 -1.77 -18.36
CA THR A 342 6.40 -1.28 -17.04
C THR A 342 5.56 -1.92 -15.92
N PRO A 343 6.15 -2.19 -14.73
CA PRO A 343 5.40 -2.75 -13.61
C PRO A 343 4.32 -1.78 -13.10
N VAL A 344 3.13 -2.29 -12.79
CA VAL A 344 2.00 -1.48 -12.30
C VAL A 344 2.33 -0.71 -11.02
N VAL A 345 3.13 -1.27 -10.14
CA VAL A 345 3.60 -0.59 -8.91
C VAL A 345 4.40 0.67 -9.24
N VAL A 346 5.27 0.60 -10.26
CA VAL A 346 6.05 1.76 -10.69
C VAL A 346 5.14 2.83 -11.29
N GLN A 347 4.14 2.42 -12.08
CA GLN A 347 3.13 3.33 -12.63
C GLN A 347 2.35 4.03 -11.50
N LEU A 348 1.91 3.29 -10.49
CA LEU A 348 1.21 3.83 -9.32
C LEU A 348 2.05 4.88 -8.58
N LEU A 349 3.32 4.59 -8.32
CA LEU A 349 4.24 5.51 -7.64
C LEU A 349 4.54 6.76 -8.49
N MET A 350 4.74 6.60 -9.80
CA MET A 350 4.93 7.73 -10.71
C MET A 350 3.71 8.65 -10.77
N ILE A 351 2.51 8.05 -10.85
CA ILE A 351 1.26 8.82 -10.88
C ILE A 351 1.09 9.56 -9.55
N TYR A 352 1.32 8.90 -8.43
CA TYR A 352 1.14 9.48 -7.10
C TYR A 352 2.17 10.59 -6.80
N PHE A 353 3.47 10.30 -6.93
CA PHE A 353 4.55 11.20 -6.50
C PHE A 353 4.99 12.21 -7.57
N VAL A 354 4.81 11.90 -8.87
CA VAL A 354 5.28 12.76 -9.95
C VAL A 354 4.14 13.51 -10.61
N ILE A 355 3.10 12.80 -11.08
CA ILE A 355 2.00 13.46 -11.84
C ILE A 355 1.11 14.27 -10.88
N PHE A 356 0.69 13.67 -9.77
CA PHE A 356 -0.13 14.34 -8.76
C PHE A 356 0.69 14.86 -7.57
N GLY A 357 2.03 14.98 -7.70
CA GLY A 357 2.92 15.40 -6.61
C GLY A 357 2.50 16.70 -5.94
N SER A 358 2.11 17.70 -6.72
CA SER A 358 1.74 19.05 -6.26
C SER A 358 0.24 19.24 -6.03
N VAL A 359 -0.59 18.20 -6.22
CA VAL A 359 -2.06 18.30 -6.15
C VAL A 359 -2.57 17.40 -5.04
N ASP A 360 -3.42 17.95 -4.18
CA ASP A 360 -4.13 17.16 -3.17
C ASP A 360 -5.29 16.41 -3.84
N VAL A 361 -5.09 15.13 -4.05
CA VAL A 361 -6.04 14.24 -4.72
C VAL A 361 -6.24 12.99 -3.87
N SER A 362 -7.47 12.49 -3.79
CA SER A 362 -7.73 11.28 -3.02
C SER A 362 -6.89 10.10 -3.53
N LYS A 363 -6.31 9.31 -2.63
CA LYS A 363 -5.50 8.14 -2.97
C LYS A 363 -6.28 7.09 -3.75
N VAL A 364 -7.58 6.98 -3.47
CA VAL A 364 -8.50 6.10 -4.22
C VAL A 364 -8.55 6.54 -5.69
N LEU A 365 -8.68 7.85 -5.96
CA LEU A 365 -8.68 8.36 -7.33
C LEU A 365 -7.33 8.11 -8.03
N VAL A 366 -6.21 8.33 -7.33
CA VAL A 366 -4.87 8.03 -7.87
C VAL A 366 -4.73 6.55 -8.24
N ALA A 367 -5.18 5.66 -7.34
CA ALA A 367 -5.17 4.21 -7.57
C ALA A 367 -6.05 3.84 -8.77
N VAL A 368 -7.28 4.38 -8.83
CA VAL A 368 -8.20 4.14 -9.96
C VAL A 368 -7.60 4.61 -11.28
N VAL A 369 -6.96 5.76 -11.32
CA VAL A 369 -6.27 6.25 -12.53
C VAL A 369 -5.13 5.31 -12.90
N ALA A 370 -4.27 4.93 -11.95
CA ALA A 370 -3.13 4.06 -12.22
C ALA A 370 -3.57 2.69 -12.74
N PHE A 371 -4.43 1.99 -11.99
CA PHE A 371 -4.93 0.67 -12.38
C PHE A 371 -5.86 0.72 -13.59
N GLY A 372 -6.64 1.79 -13.75
CA GLY A 372 -7.53 1.96 -14.88
C GLY A 372 -6.78 2.16 -16.20
N PHE A 373 -5.71 2.96 -16.21
CA PHE A 373 -4.85 3.07 -17.40
C PHE A 373 -4.07 1.77 -17.65
N ASN A 374 -3.63 1.08 -16.61
CA ASN A 374 -3.00 -0.23 -16.77
C ASN A 374 -3.96 -1.24 -17.38
N SER A 375 -5.15 -1.43 -16.80
CA SER A 375 -6.20 -2.31 -17.31
C SER A 375 -6.66 -1.91 -18.71
N GLY A 376 -6.73 -0.62 -19.01
CA GLY A 376 -7.10 -0.11 -20.34
C GLY A 376 -6.22 -0.64 -21.48
N ALA A 377 -4.96 -0.91 -21.20
CA ALA A 377 -4.05 -1.51 -22.18
C ALA A 377 -4.38 -2.99 -22.46
N TYR A 378 -4.79 -3.75 -21.45
CA TYR A 378 -5.24 -5.14 -21.63
C TYR A 378 -6.63 -5.20 -22.25
N VAL A 379 -7.56 -4.38 -21.78
CA VAL A 379 -8.92 -4.26 -22.33
C VAL A 379 -8.88 -3.86 -23.82
N ALA A 380 -7.97 -2.98 -24.24
CA ALA A 380 -7.80 -2.62 -25.65
C ALA A 380 -7.51 -3.85 -26.52
N GLU A 381 -6.64 -4.74 -26.08
CA GLU A 381 -6.34 -5.98 -26.81
C GLU A 381 -7.51 -6.98 -26.76
N ILE A 382 -8.20 -7.10 -25.63
CA ILE A 382 -9.40 -7.93 -25.49
C ILE A 382 -10.47 -7.47 -26.49
N ILE A 383 -10.80 -6.19 -26.53
CA ILE A 383 -11.82 -5.65 -27.42
C ILE A 383 -11.37 -5.77 -28.88
N ARG A 384 -10.10 -5.44 -29.18
CA ARG A 384 -9.57 -5.62 -30.53
C ARG A 384 -9.64 -7.08 -30.99
N GLY A 385 -9.27 -8.03 -30.14
CA GLY A 385 -9.40 -9.45 -30.38
C GLY A 385 -10.85 -9.86 -30.67
N GLY A 386 -11.81 -9.35 -29.88
CA GLY A 386 -13.22 -9.59 -30.09
C GLY A 386 -13.78 -9.02 -31.41
N ILE A 387 -13.34 -7.81 -31.79
CA ILE A 387 -13.69 -7.25 -33.11
C ILE A 387 -13.11 -8.12 -34.25
N MET A 388 -11.88 -8.56 -34.10
CA MET A 388 -11.19 -9.37 -35.12
C MET A 388 -11.71 -10.81 -35.20
N SER A 389 -12.38 -11.33 -34.17
CA SER A 389 -12.98 -12.67 -34.16
C SER A 389 -14.28 -12.76 -34.96
N ILE A 390 -14.88 -11.61 -35.31
CA ILE A 390 -16.11 -11.59 -36.11
C ILE A 390 -15.79 -11.96 -37.57
N ASP A 391 -16.59 -12.87 -38.10
CA ASP A 391 -16.43 -13.38 -39.47
C ASP A 391 -16.39 -12.23 -40.48
N LYS A 392 -15.48 -12.33 -41.48
CA LYS A 392 -15.33 -11.30 -42.51
C LYS A 392 -16.59 -11.12 -43.35
N GLY A 393 -17.38 -12.18 -43.52
CA GLY A 393 -18.65 -12.13 -44.24
C GLY A 393 -19.66 -11.16 -43.59
N GLN A 394 -19.58 -10.88 -42.29
CA GLN A 394 -20.42 -9.88 -41.63
C GLN A 394 -20.07 -8.44 -42.10
N PHE A 395 -18.80 -8.18 -42.36
CA PHE A 395 -18.38 -6.89 -42.94
C PHE A 395 -18.83 -6.79 -44.41
N GLU A 396 -18.73 -7.88 -45.17
CA GLU A 396 -19.14 -7.95 -46.57
C GLU A 396 -20.66 -7.81 -46.71
N ALA A 397 -21.42 -8.50 -45.88
CA ALA A 397 -22.87 -8.37 -45.83
C ALA A 397 -23.35 -6.94 -45.52
N GLY A 398 -22.71 -6.29 -44.53
CA GLY A 398 -23.00 -4.88 -44.23
C GLY A 398 -22.76 -3.96 -45.43
N ARG A 399 -21.66 -4.16 -46.15
CA ARG A 399 -21.36 -3.42 -47.38
C ARG A 399 -22.32 -3.69 -48.52
N SER A 400 -22.74 -4.93 -48.68
CA SER A 400 -23.73 -5.36 -49.68
C SER A 400 -25.12 -4.72 -49.43
N LEU A 401 -25.44 -4.45 -48.15
CA LEU A 401 -26.61 -3.69 -47.73
C LEU A 401 -26.47 -2.15 -47.90
N GLY A 402 -25.36 -1.67 -48.47
CA GLY A 402 -25.09 -0.25 -48.69
C GLY A 402 -24.63 0.48 -47.41
N LEU A 403 -24.30 -0.22 -46.33
CA LEU A 403 -23.82 0.41 -45.10
C LEU A 403 -22.36 0.86 -45.27
N GLY A 404 -22.06 2.05 -44.81
CA GLY A 404 -20.66 2.53 -44.68
C GLY A 404 -19.95 1.79 -43.57
N TYR A 405 -18.60 1.88 -43.55
CA TYR A 405 -17.76 1.21 -42.53
C TYR A 405 -18.24 1.48 -41.07
N ALA A 406 -18.49 2.75 -40.74
CA ALA A 406 -18.93 3.12 -39.40
C ALA A 406 -20.29 2.51 -39.05
N GLN A 407 -21.22 2.50 -40.00
CA GLN A 407 -22.57 1.89 -39.79
C GLN A 407 -22.45 0.38 -39.62
N THR A 408 -21.67 -0.30 -40.47
CA THR A 408 -21.41 -1.75 -40.33
C THR A 408 -20.78 -2.05 -38.97
N MET A 409 -19.78 -1.25 -38.57
CA MET A 409 -19.14 -1.42 -37.27
C MET A 409 -20.12 -1.28 -36.10
N ILE A 410 -20.92 -0.22 -36.10
CA ILE A 410 -21.84 0.11 -34.98
C ILE A 410 -23.02 -0.87 -34.91
N TYR A 411 -23.63 -1.19 -36.04
CA TYR A 411 -24.89 -1.93 -36.06
C TYR A 411 -24.73 -3.43 -36.17
N ILE A 412 -23.61 -3.91 -36.74
CA ILE A 412 -23.41 -5.35 -36.99
C ILE A 412 -22.27 -5.91 -36.15
N ILE A 413 -21.07 -5.30 -36.22
CA ILE A 413 -19.86 -5.88 -35.65
C ILE A 413 -19.76 -5.68 -34.13
N LEU A 414 -19.90 -4.44 -33.64
CA LEU A 414 -19.76 -4.16 -32.21
C LEU A 414 -20.76 -4.90 -31.31
N PRO A 415 -22.05 -5.07 -31.67
CA PRO A 415 -22.97 -5.86 -30.85
C PRO A 415 -22.56 -7.33 -30.70
N GLN A 416 -22.02 -7.93 -31.78
CA GLN A 416 -21.52 -9.32 -31.77
C GLN A 416 -20.18 -9.38 -30.98
N ALA A 417 -19.25 -8.49 -31.27
CA ALA A 417 -17.96 -8.42 -30.59
C ALA A 417 -18.14 -8.22 -29.07
N PHE A 418 -19.10 -7.41 -28.64
CA PHE A 418 -19.39 -7.18 -27.23
C PHE A 418 -19.75 -8.47 -26.47
N LYS A 419 -20.57 -9.34 -27.08
CA LYS A 419 -20.88 -10.64 -26.47
C LYS A 419 -19.63 -11.50 -26.31
N ASN A 420 -18.74 -11.51 -27.29
CA ASN A 420 -17.51 -12.31 -27.28
C ASN A 420 -16.50 -11.81 -26.25
N VAL A 421 -16.43 -10.48 -25.98
CA VAL A 421 -15.45 -9.91 -25.04
C VAL A 421 -15.94 -9.83 -23.60
N LEU A 422 -17.26 -9.89 -23.37
CA LEU A 422 -17.86 -9.70 -22.05
C LEU A 422 -17.32 -10.66 -20.98
N PRO A 423 -17.07 -11.96 -21.24
CA PRO A 423 -16.43 -12.86 -20.30
C PRO A 423 -15.00 -12.42 -19.96
N SER A 424 -14.24 -12.00 -20.96
CA SER A 424 -12.84 -11.54 -20.78
C SER A 424 -12.77 -10.24 -19.98
N LEU A 425 -13.73 -9.31 -20.18
CA LEU A 425 -13.84 -8.09 -19.36
C LEU A 425 -14.20 -8.41 -17.91
N GLY A 426 -15.06 -9.41 -17.68
CA GLY A 426 -15.35 -9.89 -16.33
C GLY A 426 -14.11 -10.51 -15.65
N ASN A 427 -13.29 -11.23 -16.41
CA ASN A 427 -12.03 -11.76 -15.90
C ASN A 427 -11.02 -10.64 -15.56
N GLU A 428 -11.00 -9.56 -16.32
CA GLU A 428 -10.14 -8.39 -16.05
C GLU A 428 -10.46 -7.76 -14.68
N PHE A 429 -11.74 -7.69 -14.30
CA PHE A 429 -12.12 -7.28 -12.94
C PHE A 429 -11.53 -8.20 -11.86
N ILE A 430 -11.55 -9.51 -12.08
CA ILE A 430 -10.96 -10.49 -11.15
C ILE A 430 -9.42 -10.31 -11.05
N VAL A 431 -8.76 -9.97 -12.16
CA VAL A 431 -7.33 -9.66 -12.17
C VAL A 431 -7.05 -8.40 -11.35
N LEU A 432 -7.81 -7.33 -11.56
CA LEU A 432 -7.66 -6.07 -10.84
C LEU A 432 -7.83 -6.22 -9.33
N LEU A 433 -8.75 -7.07 -8.85
CA LEU A 433 -8.89 -7.37 -7.42
C LEU A 433 -7.57 -7.83 -6.77
N LYS A 434 -6.71 -8.53 -7.52
CA LYS A 434 -5.39 -8.97 -7.04
C LYS A 434 -4.33 -7.88 -7.23
N GLU A 435 -4.34 -7.19 -8.36
CA GLU A 435 -3.35 -6.16 -8.68
C GLU A 435 -3.43 -4.96 -7.74
N THR A 436 -4.63 -4.60 -7.27
CA THR A 436 -4.81 -3.51 -6.30
C THR A 436 -4.14 -3.77 -4.95
N SER A 437 -3.70 -5.01 -4.66
CA SER A 437 -2.98 -5.38 -3.43
C SER A 437 -1.69 -4.60 -3.19
N VAL A 438 -1.17 -3.90 -4.19
CA VAL A 438 0.01 -3.02 -4.06
C VAL A 438 -0.34 -1.56 -3.71
N SER A 439 -1.62 -1.24 -3.51
CA SER A 439 -2.08 0.12 -3.16
C SER A 439 -1.50 0.64 -1.85
N GLY A 440 -1.08 -0.25 -0.96
CA GLY A 440 -0.41 0.10 0.30
C GLY A 440 0.86 0.95 0.13
N TYR A 441 1.53 0.89 -1.04
CA TYR A 441 2.71 1.73 -1.33
C TYR A 441 2.40 3.23 -1.39
N ILE A 442 1.16 3.62 -1.65
CA ILE A 442 0.71 5.02 -1.59
C ILE A 442 -0.13 5.30 -0.33
N ALA A 443 0.04 4.51 0.72
CA ALA A 443 -0.71 4.60 1.98
C ALA A 443 -2.24 4.42 1.81
N LEU A 444 -2.70 3.71 0.79
CA LEU A 444 -4.10 3.31 0.67
C LEU A 444 -4.34 2.02 1.46
N GLN A 445 -5.34 2.04 2.32
CA GLN A 445 -5.67 0.90 3.19
C GLN A 445 -6.56 -0.10 2.44
N ASP A 446 -5.95 -0.88 1.56
CA ASP A 446 -6.58 -2.03 0.90
C ASP A 446 -6.62 -3.28 1.82
N LEU A 447 -7.15 -4.38 1.34
CA LEU A 447 -7.25 -5.63 2.11
C LEU A 447 -5.88 -6.14 2.57
N THR A 448 -4.84 -6.03 1.73
CA THR A 448 -3.48 -6.47 2.05
C THR A 448 -2.88 -5.62 3.16
N LYS A 449 -3.00 -4.28 3.05
CA LYS A 449 -2.55 -3.35 4.10
C LYS A 449 -3.32 -3.56 5.41
N GLY A 450 -4.61 -3.91 5.34
CA GLY A 450 -5.40 -4.30 6.52
C GLY A 450 -4.80 -5.50 7.26
N GLY A 451 -4.37 -6.53 6.53
CA GLY A 451 -3.65 -7.67 7.08
C GLY A 451 -2.28 -7.30 7.66
N ASP A 452 -1.55 -6.40 6.99
CA ASP A 452 -0.26 -5.90 7.48
C ASP A 452 -0.39 -5.11 8.79
N ILE A 453 -1.44 -4.31 8.94
CA ILE A 453 -1.74 -3.59 10.19
C ILE A 453 -1.96 -4.59 11.34
N ILE A 454 -2.79 -5.63 11.13
CA ILE A 454 -3.01 -6.66 12.15
C ILE A 454 -1.69 -7.35 12.50
N ARG A 455 -0.92 -7.73 11.51
CA ARG A 455 0.38 -8.39 11.67
C ARG A 455 1.38 -7.55 12.47
N SER A 456 1.42 -6.24 12.24
CA SER A 456 2.29 -5.33 12.99
C SER A 456 1.86 -5.15 14.45
N GLN A 457 0.55 -5.21 14.73
CA GLN A 457 0.02 -5.10 16.08
C GLN A 457 0.15 -6.39 16.90
N THR A 458 0.05 -7.55 16.25
CA THR A 458 0.03 -8.85 16.91
C THR A 458 1.35 -9.60 16.85
N TYR A 459 2.32 -9.10 16.06
CA TYR A 459 3.60 -9.75 15.78
C TYR A 459 3.46 -11.20 15.27
N THR A 460 2.29 -11.54 14.73
CA THR A 460 2.00 -12.85 14.15
C THR A 460 1.74 -12.72 12.66
N ALA A 461 2.40 -13.54 11.84
CA ALA A 461 2.24 -13.48 10.38
C ALA A 461 1.18 -14.47 9.86
N PHE A 462 1.10 -15.65 10.48
CA PHE A 462 0.31 -16.77 9.94
C PHE A 462 -1.19 -16.45 9.83
N MET A 463 -1.81 -16.04 10.96
CA MET A 463 -3.25 -15.78 11.00
C MET A 463 -3.68 -14.63 10.09
N PRO A 464 -3.08 -13.41 10.15
CA PRO A 464 -3.48 -12.30 9.30
C PRO A 464 -3.30 -12.59 7.81
N LEU A 465 -2.15 -13.16 7.40
CA LEU A 465 -1.88 -13.47 6.00
C LEU A 465 -2.81 -14.57 5.47
N THR A 466 -3.09 -15.59 6.28
CA THR A 466 -4.04 -16.65 5.92
C THR A 466 -5.46 -16.07 5.76
N ALA A 467 -5.89 -15.18 6.65
CA ALA A 467 -7.19 -14.53 6.53
C ALA A 467 -7.29 -13.69 5.24
N VAL A 468 -6.28 -12.85 4.93
CA VAL A 468 -6.21 -12.09 3.69
C VAL A 468 -6.30 -13.01 2.47
N ALA A 469 -5.50 -14.09 2.45
CA ALA A 469 -5.49 -15.06 1.35
C ALA A 469 -6.85 -15.75 1.18
N LEU A 470 -7.51 -16.15 2.28
CA LEU A 470 -8.82 -16.78 2.25
C LEU A 470 -9.92 -15.82 1.79
N ILE A 471 -9.86 -14.54 2.19
CA ILE A 471 -10.82 -13.53 1.72
C ILE A 471 -10.65 -13.32 0.21
N TYR A 472 -9.43 -13.10 -0.29
CA TYR A 472 -9.17 -13.00 -1.73
C TYR A 472 -9.66 -14.24 -2.48
N LEU A 473 -9.31 -15.44 -2.01
CA LEU A 473 -9.71 -16.70 -2.62
C LEU A 473 -11.24 -16.82 -2.71
N SER A 474 -11.94 -16.55 -1.60
CA SER A 474 -13.41 -16.65 -1.52
C SER A 474 -14.09 -15.71 -2.50
N VAL A 475 -13.60 -14.46 -2.56
CA VAL A 475 -14.15 -13.42 -3.46
C VAL A 475 -13.87 -13.77 -4.91
N ILE A 476 -12.64 -14.18 -5.24
CA ILE A 476 -12.27 -14.59 -6.59
C ILE A 476 -13.10 -15.80 -7.04
N MET A 477 -13.28 -16.80 -6.18
CA MET A 477 -14.13 -17.96 -6.47
C MET A 477 -15.59 -17.55 -6.73
N LEU A 478 -16.14 -16.63 -5.93
CA LEU A 478 -17.48 -16.12 -6.11
C LEU A 478 -17.66 -15.41 -7.47
N PHE A 479 -16.77 -14.48 -7.80
CA PHE A 479 -16.81 -13.77 -9.07
C PHE A 479 -16.55 -14.69 -10.27
N SER A 480 -15.64 -15.65 -10.16
CA SER A 480 -15.37 -16.66 -11.21
C SER A 480 -16.59 -17.55 -11.45
N TRP A 481 -17.30 -17.95 -10.39
CA TRP A 481 -18.52 -18.73 -10.51
C TRP A 481 -19.65 -17.89 -11.17
N MET A 482 -19.84 -16.63 -10.78
CA MET A 482 -20.80 -15.71 -11.40
C MET A 482 -20.49 -15.53 -12.90
N LEU A 483 -19.22 -15.32 -13.23
CA LEU A 483 -18.73 -15.15 -14.60
C LEU A 483 -19.00 -16.42 -15.44
N GLY A 484 -18.70 -17.60 -14.89
CA GLY A 484 -18.96 -18.87 -15.57
C GLY A 484 -20.46 -19.14 -15.81
N LYS A 485 -21.35 -18.64 -14.94
CA LYS A 485 -22.81 -18.65 -15.21
C LYS A 485 -23.18 -17.71 -16.35
N LEU A 486 -22.63 -16.51 -16.36
CA LEU A 486 -22.87 -15.52 -17.42
C LEU A 486 -22.42 -16.07 -18.79
N GLU A 487 -21.21 -16.64 -18.85
CA GLU A 487 -20.66 -17.24 -20.07
C GLU A 487 -21.55 -18.36 -20.64
N ARG A 488 -22.01 -19.26 -19.77
CA ARG A 488 -22.96 -20.33 -20.17
C ARG A 488 -24.26 -19.77 -20.71
N LYS A 489 -24.80 -18.70 -20.08
CA LYS A 489 -26.04 -18.07 -20.54
C LYS A 489 -25.87 -17.39 -21.91
N LEU A 490 -24.71 -16.78 -22.16
CA LEU A 490 -24.40 -16.15 -23.45
C LEU A 490 -24.27 -17.19 -24.58
N LYS A 491 -23.59 -18.32 -24.32
CA LYS A 491 -23.44 -19.42 -25.29
C LYS A 491 -24.75 -20.15 -25.61
N ASN A 492 -25.66 -20.26 -24.65
CA ASN A 492 -26.94 -20.92 -24.87
C ASN A 492 -27.96 -20.08 -25.65
N ASN A 493 -27.68 -18.79 -25.88
CA ASN A 493 -28.50 -17.86 -26.64
C ASN A 493 -28.00 -17.63 -28.09
N GLU A 494 -27.05 -18.42 -28.53
CA GLU A 494 -26.57 -18.58 -29.92
C GLU A 494 -27.26 -19.79 -30.56
#